data_763ebe512e6cc97331a87c148d0aaa24
#
_entry.id   763ebe512e6cc97331a87c148d0aaa24
#
_cell.length_a   1.000
_cell.length_b   1.000
_cell.length_c   1.000
_cell.angle_alpha   90.00
_cell.angle_beta   90.00
_cell.angle_gamma   90.00
#
_symmetry.space_group_name_H-M   'P 1'
#
loop_
_entity.id
_entity.type
_entity.pdbx_description
1 polymer ?
#
loop_
_entity_poly.entity_id
_entity_poly.type
_entity_poly.pdbx_seq_one_letter_code
_entity_poly.pdbx_strand_id
1 'polypeptide(L)'
;HDPNQLGESFTHNFLSVVGGYKSHSGEINFLSSTFCALSVSVFALAGISFLLIPLIFDDDRINFYLCLFGAILFLIGAVFFSAVGFTPYDLYFEEHVFFAKNSFRLMIPASFFILIALIRSKISKHYLYIISVFLVSTIFYVIYLNIGGNPIENQDDLIPNVIAQKIIVFVSMICIFLVTFAFSDKLNQNKKYAGT
;
A
#
# COMPACT_ATOMS: atom_id res chain seq x y z
N HIS A 1 -20.11 14.59 2.13
CA HIS A 1 -20.80 13.90 3.24
C HIS A 1 -22.27 14.30 3.23
N ASP A 2 -23.17 13.31 3.18
CA ASP A 2 -24.62 13.55 3.36
C ASP A 2 -24.91 13.65 4.87
N PRO A 3 -25.34 14.81 5.39
CA PRO A 3 -25.61 14.99 6.82
C PRO A 3 -26.78 14.13 7.33
N ASN A 4 -27.60 13.58 6.45
CA ASN A 4 -28.72 12.71 6.79
C ASN A 4 -28.35 11.22 6.76
N GLN A 5 -27.11 10.87 6.42
CA GLN A 5 -26.67 9.49 6.33
C GLN A 5 -26.36 8.90 7.71
N LEU A 6 -27.08 7.86 8.07
CA LEU A 6 -26.78 7.05 9.26
C LEU A 6 -25.70 6.01 8.91
N GLY A 7 -24.53 6.14 9.51
CA GLY A 7 -23.41 5.21 9.35
C GLY A 7 -22.48 5.51 8.18
N GLU A 8 -21.59 4.55 7.86
CA GLU A 8 -20.58 4.69 6.82
C GLU A 8 -21.18 4.40 5.43
N SER A 9 -20.86 5.25 4.44
CA SER A 9 -21.19 5.00 3.04
C SER A 9 -19.98 4.42 2.30
N PHE A 10 -20.17 3.32 1.61
CA PHE A 10 -19.13 2.74 0.78
C PHE A 10 -18.64 3.68 -0.34
N THR A 11 -19.53 4.51 -0.87
CA THR A 11 -19.25 5.39 -2.02
C THR A 11 -18.91 6.83 -1.65
N HIS A 12 -19.28 7.29 -0.44
CA HIS A 12 -19.10 8.69 -0.05
C HIS A 12 -18.06 8.90 1.07
N ASN A 13 -17.63 7.84 1.75
CA ASN A 13 -16.67 7.94 2.83
C ASN A 13 -15.33 7.30 2.43
N PHE A 14 -14.25 8.07 2.50
CA PHE A 14 -12.90 7.52 2.39
C PHE A 14 -12.62 6.50 3.49
N LEU A 15 -11.72 5.54 3.24
CA LEU A 15 -11.30 4.58 4.28
C LEU A 15 -10.75 5.28 5.52
N SER A 16 -10.10 6.42 5.35
CA SER A 16 -9.54 7.21 6.43
C SER A 16 -10.59 7.83 7.37
N VAL A 17 -11.87 7.93 6.92
CA VAL A 17 -12.96 8.43 7.78
C VAL A 17 -13.15 7.52 8.99
N VAL A 18 -12.96 6.21 8.83
CA VAL A 18 -13.00 5.24 9.93
C VAL A 18 -11.93 5.53 11.00
N GLY A 19 -10.79 6.11 10.58
CA GLY A 19 -9.68 6.53 11.43
C GLY A 19 -9.81 7.95 12.03
N GLY A 20 -10.88 8.68 11.75
CA GLY A 20 -11.12 10.02 12.30
C GLY A 20 -11.26 9.99 13.82
N TYR A 21 -10.77 11.04 14.50
CA TYR A 21 -10.89 11.19 15.95
C TYR A 21 -12.33 11.38 16.40
N LYS A 22 -13.13 12.08 15.58
CA LYS A 22 -14.57 12.26 15.79
C LYS A 22 -15.36 11.57 14.68
N SER A 23 -16.52 11.03 15.07
CA SER A 23 -17.54 10.57 14.12
C SER A 23 -18.22 11.78 13.45
N HIS A 24 -18.99 11.52 12.41
CA HIS A 24 -19.79 12.57 11.75
C HIS A 24 -20.87 13.17 12.67
N SER A 25 -21.31 12.44 13.72
CA SER A 25 -22.20 12.97 14.77
C SER A 25 -21.48 13.88 15.78
N GLY A 26 -20.15 14.03 15.69
CA GLY A 26 -19.33 14.80 16.62
C GLY A 26 -18.89 14.05 17.88
N GLU A 27 -19.29 12.81 18.05
CA GLU A 27 -18.88 11.96 19.17
C GLU A 27 -17.43 11.48 19.00
N ILE A 28 -16.75 11.23 20.12
CA ILE A 28 -15.36 10.70 20.11
C ILE A 28 -15.39 9.28 19.54
N ASN A 29 -14.63 9.04 18.47
CA ASN A 29 -14.54 7.77 17.75
C ASN A 29 -13.29 6.98 18.15
N PHE A 30 -12.98 6.91 19.45
CA PHE A 30 -11.74 6.34 19.98
C PHE A 30 -11.49 4.89 19.53
N LEU A 31 -12.49 4.02 19.64
CA LEU A 31 -12.32 2.60 19.29
C LEU A 31 -12.01 2.41 17.80
N SER A 32 -12.81 3.01 16.91
CA SER A 32 -12.63 2.85 15.47
C SER A 32 -11.31 3.46 15.02
N SER A 33 -10.95 4.65 15.51
CA SER A 33 -9.67 5.30 15.23
C SER A 33 -8.48 4.44 15.69
N THR A 34 -8.55 3.87 16.90
CA THR A 34 -7.51 2.98 17.43
C THR A 34 -7.37 1.71 16.58
N PHE A 35 -8.47 1.04 16.24
CA PHE A 35 -8.42 -0.15 15.38
C PHE A 35 -7.92 0.16 13.97
N CYS A 36 -8.27 1.31 13.42
CA CYS A 36 -7.73 1.78 12.14
C CYS A 36 -6.21 1.95 12.21
N ALA A 37 -5.71 2.68 13.24
CA ALA A 37 -4.28 2.88 13.44
C ALA A 37 -3.52 1.55 13.61
N LEU A 38 -4.05 0.61 14.40
CA LEU A 38 -3.47 -0.72 14.57
C LEU A 38 -3.46 -1.51 13.25
N SER A 39 -4.55 -1.47 12.49
CA SER A 39 -4.67 -2.18 11.21
C SER A 39 -3.63 -1.71 10.19
N VAL A 40 -3.44 -0.39 10.03
CA VAL A 40 -2.42 0.13 9.11
C VAL A 40 -1.00 -0.06 9.64
N SER A 41 -0.81 -0.19 10.97
CA SER A 41 0.49 -0.48 11.56
C SER A 41 1.01 -1.88 11.20
N VAL A 42 0.13 -2.83 10.93
CA VAL A 42 0.51 -4.15 10.40
C VAL A 42 1.25 -4.02 9.07
N PHE A 43 0.98 -2.99 8.29
CA PHE A 43 1.70 -2.71 7.04
C PHE A 43 3.18 -2.37 7.27
N ALA A 44 3.50 -1.66 8.36
CA ALA A 44 4.91 -1.40 8.73
C ALA A 44 5.64 -2.70 9.08
N LEU A 45 4.98 -3.64 9.77
CA LEU A 45 5.54 -4.96 10.06
C LEU A 45 5.80 -5.76 8.78
N ALA A 46 4.88 -5.69 7.80
CA ALA A 46 5.12 -6.26 6.47
C ALA A 46 6.34 -5.61 5.80
N GLY A 47 6.49 -4.27 5.89
CA GLY A 47 7.65 -3.54 5.38
C GLY A 47 8.97 -4.02 5.99
N ILE A 48 9.01 -4.25 7.30
CA ILE A 48 10.17 -4.82 7.99
C ILE A 48 10.49 -6.22 7.46
N SER A 49 9.49 -7.07 7.25
CA SER A 49 9.66 -8.41 6.71
C SER A 49 10.25 -8.39 5.29
N PHE A 50 9.93 -7.38 4.49
CA PHE A 50 10.47 -7.21 3.14
C PHE A 50 11.99 -6.96 3.14
N LEU A 51 12.59 -6.45 4.21
CA LEU A 51 14.04 -6.32 4.34
C LEU A 51 14.79 -7.67 4.32
N LEU A 52 14.09 -8.78 4.51
CA LEU A 52 14.67 -10.12 4.39
C LEU A 52 14.70 -10.63 2.93
N ILE A 53 13.96 -10.00 2.00
CA ILE A 53 13.87 -10.42 0.60
C ILE A 53 15.25 -10.43 -0.10
N PRO A 54 16.13 -9.42 0.08
CA PRO A 54 17.46 -9.46 -0.55
C PRO A 54 18.24 -10.73 -0.25
N LEU A 55 18.10 -11.29 0.95
CA LEU A 55 18.79 -12.53 1.36
C LEU A 55 18.30 -13.77 0.60
N ILE A 56 17.10 -13.71 0.00
CA ILE A 56 16.56 -14.80 -0.84
C ILE A 56 17.14 -14.73 -2.25
N PHE A 57 17.68 -13.59 -2.66
CA PHE A 57 18.24 -13.30 -3.99
C PHE A 57 19.74 -13.05 -3.96
N ASP A 58 20.45 -13.64 -2.98
CA ASP A 58 21.90 -13.48 -2.79
C ASP A 58 22.76 -14.26 -3.81
N ASP A 59 22.13 -15.14 -4.59
CA ASP A 59 22.75 -15.87 -5.70
C ASP A 59 23.21 -14.97 -6.87
N ASP A 60 22.66 -13.77 -6.99
CA ASP A 60 23.06 -12.74 -7.97
C ASP A 60 23.17 -11.38 -7.27
N ARG A 61 24.37 -10.79 -7.27
CA ARG A 61 24.62 -9.47 -6.65
C ARG A 61 23.70 -8.37 -7.17
N ILE A 62 23.37 -8.39 -8.45
CA ILE A 62 22.45 -7.38 -9.03
C ILE A 62 21.06 -7.56 -8.47
N ASN A 63 20.56 -8.79 -8.40
CA ASN A 63 19.26 -9.09 -7.82
C ASN A 63 19.22 -8.75 -6.33
N PHE A 64 20.28 -9.04 -5.58
CA PHE A 64 20.40 -8.63 -4.19
C PHE A 64 20.19 -7.12 -4.02
N TYR A 65 20.91 -6.28 -4.77
CA TYR A 65 20.79 -4.83 -4.66
C TYR A 65 19.44 -4.31 -5.17
N LEU A 66 18.88 -4.87 -6.24
CA LEU A 66 17.55 -4.51 -6.70
C LEU A 66 16.50 -4.79 -5.62
N CYS A 67 16.54 -5.97 -5.01
CA CYS A 67 15.65 -6.31 -3.90
C CYS A 67 15.88 -5.42 -2.68
N LEU A 68 17.14 -5.07 -2.36
CA LEU A 68 17.48 -4.21 -1.23
C LEU A 68 16.89 -2.80 -1.40
N PHE A 69 17.10 -2.18 -2.57
CA PHE A 69 16.51 -0.87 -2.86
C PHE A 69 14.98 -0.92 -2.87
N GLY A 70 14.41 -1.96 -3.50
CA GLY A 70 12.97 -2.18 -3.50
C GLY A 70 12.40 -2.35 -2.08
N ALA A 71 13.06 -3.14 -1.23
CA ALA A 71 12.66 -3.39 0.15
C ALA A 71 12.75 -2.14 1.04
N ILE A 72 13.81 -1.34 0.89
CA ILE A 72 13.96 -0.08 1.64
C ILE A 72 12.86 0.90 1.26
N LEU A 73 12.59 1.09 -0.03
CA LEU A 73 11.52 1.97 -0.51
C LEU A 73 10.14 1.47 -0.07
N PHE A 74 9.93 0.15 -0.10
CA PHE A 74 8.70 -0.46 0.39
C PHE A 74 8.52 -0.21 1.89
N LEU A 75 9.58 -0.39 2.69
CA LEU A 75 9.53 -0.11 4.14
C LEU A 75 9.19 1.36 4.41
N ILE A 76 9.84 2.31 3.74
CA ILE A 76 9.54 3.73 3.93
C ILE A 76 8.08 4.03 3.54
N GLY A 77 7.61 3.48 2.41
CA GLY A 77 6.22 3.60 1.99
C GLY A 77 5.24 2.98 2.98
N ALA A 78 5.58 1.81 3.54
CA ALA A 78 4.77 1.14 4.56
C ALA A 78 4.71 1.91 5.89
N VAL A 79 5.82 2.54 6.30
CA VAL A 79 5.85 3.45 7.46
C VAL A 79 4.97 4.68 7.21
N PHE A 80 5.03 5.26 6.01
CA PHE A 80 4.15 6.38 5.65
C PHE A 80 2.68 5.95 5.64
N PHE A 81 2.37 4.77 5.11
CA PHE A 81 1.01 4.24 5.15
C PHE A 81 0.52 4.02 6.59
N SER A 82 1.39 3.55 7.47
CA SER A 82 1.07 3.42 8.91
C SER A 82 0.85 4.78 9.57
N ALA A 83 1.65 5.80 9.21
CA ALA A 83 1.52 7.16 9.72
C ALA A 83 0.14 7.78 9.41
N VAL A 84 -0.53 7.36 8.33
CA VAL A 84 -1.91 7.76 8.02
C VAL A 84 -2.87 7.44 9.17
N GLY A 85 -2.69 6.28 9.83
CA GLY A 85 -3.53 5.89 10.97
C GLY A 85 -3.27 6.69 12.25
N PHE A 86 -2.08 7.29 12.38
CA PHE A 86 -1.71 8.13 13.52
C PHE A 86 -1.93 9.63 13.28
N THR A 87 -2.37 9.99 12.08
CA THR A 87 -2.74 11.36 11.70
C THR A 87 -4.22 11.40 11.31
N PRO A 88 -5.17 11.35 12.28
CA PRO A 88 -6.59 11.47 11.99
C PRO A 88 -6.86 12.69 11.09
N TYR A 89 -7.59 12.49 10.00
CA TYR A 89 -7.80 13.52 8.98
C TYR A 89 -8.53 14.76 9.50
N ASP A 90 -9.33 14.62 10.54
CA ASP A 90 -10.08 15.68 11.19
C ASP A 90 -9.25 16.54 12.16
N LEU A 91 -8.03 16.08 12.52
CA LEU A 91 -7.09 16.82 13.38
C LEU A 91 -5.83 17.24 12.61
N TYR A 92 -5.33 16.42 11.69
CA TYR A 92 -4.03 16.55 11.02
C TYR A 92 -4.20 16.33 9.51
N PHE A 93 -5.04 17.13 8.87
CA PHE A 93 -5.44 16.91 7.48
C PHE A 93 -4.27 16.94 6.49
N GLU A 94 -3.40 17.93 6.60
CA GLU A 94 -2.26 18.11 5.68
C GLU A 94 -1.25 16.96 5.81
N GLU A 95 -0.90 16.58 7.03
CA GLU A 95 0.00 15.47 7.34
C GLU A 95 -0.61 14.14 6.88
N HIS A 96 -1.90 13.93 7.11
CA HIS A 96 -2.64 12.77 6.65
C HIS A 96 -2.54 12.61 5.13
N VAL A 97 -2.84 13.66 4.40
CA VAL A 97 -2.78 13.67 2.92
C VAL A 97 -1.34 13.49 2.43
N PHE A 98 -0.37 14.14 3.10
CA PHE A 98 1.05 13.98 2.79
C PHE A 98 1.49 12.52 2.91
N PHE A 99 1.22 11.86 4.03
CA PHE A 99 1.58 10.46 4.25
C PHE A 99 0.85 9.53 3.29
N ALA A 100 -0.44 9.73 3.08
CA ALA A 100 -1.22 8.91 2.16
C ALA A 100 -0.68 8.99 0.72
N LYS A 101 -0.47 10.18 0.17
CA LYS A 101 0.04 10.37 -1.20
C LYS A 101 1.45 9.81 -1.37
N ASN A 102 2.35 10.05 -0.42
CA ASN A 102 3.74 9.63 -0.55
C ASN A 102 3.94 8.14 -0.29
N SER A 103 3.07 7.47 0.49
CA SER A 103 3.09 6.02 0.60
C SER A 103 2.92 5.35 -0.77
N PHE A 104 1.91 5.74 -1.56
CA PHE A 104 1.71 5.20 -2.91
C PHE A 104 2.82 5.59 -3.89
N ARG A 105 3.35 6.84 -3.82
CA ARG A 105 4.47 7.27 -4.66
C ARG A 105 5.71 6.41 -4.45
N LEU A 106 6.03 6.02 -3.22
CA LEU A 106 7.16 5.16 -2.88
C LEU A 106 6.96 3.70 -3.32
N MET A 107 5.71 3.23 -3.38
CA MET A 107 5.41 1.89 -3.87
C MET A 107 5.73 1.70 -5.36
N ILE A 108 5.73 2.77 -6.17
CA ILE A 108 6.08 2.70 -7.59
C ILE A 108 7.53 2.24 -7.78
N PRO A 109 8.57 2.97 -7.32
CA PRO A 109 9.94 2.51 -7.48
C PRO A 109 10.21 1.22 -6.69
N ALA A 110 9.57 1.00 -5.54
CA ALA A 110 9.71 -0.24 -4.79
C ALA A 110 9.31 -1.46 -5.62
N SER A 111 8.10 -1.44 -6.19
CA SER A 111 7.60 -2.53 -7.03
C SER A 111 8.36 -2.67 -8.34
N PHE A 112 8.85 -1.57 -8.92
CA PHE A 112 9.67 -1.59 -10.13
C PHE A 112 10.99 -2.35 -9.91
N PHE A 113 11.72 -2.06 -8.84
CA PHE A 113 12.97 -2.77 -8.53
C PHE A 113 12.73 -4.26 -8.25
N ILE A 114 11.68 -4.59 -7.51
CA ILE A 114 11.31 -5.99 -7.23
C ILE A 114 10.91 -6.70 -8.54
N LEU A 115 10.14 -6.06 -9.42
CA LEU A 115 9.78 -6.62 -10.73
C LEU A 115 11.02 -6.98 -11.55
N ILE A 116 12.02 -6.09 -11.64
CA ILE A 116 13.25 -6.37 -12.37
C ILE A 116 13.98 -7.58 -11.77
N ALA A 117 14.08 -7.65 -10.43
CA ALA A 117 14.71 -8.77 -9.75
C ALA A 117 13.99 -10.10 -10.05
N LEU A 118 12.65 -10.11 -10.04
CA LEU A 118 11.85 -11.28 -10.37
C LEU A 118 12.02 -11.72 -11.84
N ILE A 119 12.07 -10.78 -12.80
CA ILE A 119 12.31 -11.06 -14.23
C ILE A 119 13.68 -11.77 -14.39
N ARG A 120 14.71 -11.27 -13.71
CA ARG A 120 16.07 -11.82 -13.77
C ARG A 120 16.19 -13.19 -13.09
N SER A 121 15.37 -13.46 -12.09
CA SER A 121 15.44 -14.68 -11.25
C SER A 121 14.77 -15.91 -11.86
N LYS A 122 14.24 -15.82 -13.09
CA LYS A 122 13.55 -16.91 -13.78
C LYS A 122 12.39 -17.54 -12.98
N ILE A 123 11.75 -16.76 -12.12
CA ILE A 123 10.58 -17.15 -11.36
C ILE A 123 9.37 -17.29 -12.31
N SER A 124 8.36 -18.03 -11.87
CA SER A 124 7.14 -18.28 -12.65
C SER A 124 6.48 -16.97 -13.11
N LYS A 125 6.07 -16.94 -14.38
CA LYS A 125 5.54 -15.74 -15.04
C LYS A 125 4.30 -15.15 -14.36
N HIS A 126 3.50 -15.96 -13.65
CA HIS A 126 2.31 -15.44 -12.97
C HIS A 126 2.66 -14.43 -11.87
N TYR A 127 3.80 -14.57 -11.20
CA TYR A 127 4.25 -13.57 -10.23
C TYR A 127 4.67 -12.25 -10.89
N LEU A 128 5.22 -12.33 -12.12
CA LEU A 128 5.50 -11.12 -12.90
C LEU A 128 4.22 -10.36 -13.24
N TYR A 129 3.14 -11.07 -13.58
CA TYR A 129 1.84 -10.43 -13.80
C TYR A 129 1.32 -9.77 -12.53
N ILE A 130 1.40 -10.44 -11.37
CA ILE A 130 0.91 -9.89 -10.10
C ILE A 130 1.63 -8.58 -9.76
N ILE A 131 2.97 -8.59 -9.78
CA ILE A 131 3.74 -7.37 -9.45
C ILE A 131 3.57 -6.27 -10.53
N SER A 132 3.37 -6.65 -11.79
CA SER A 132 3.07 -5.69 -12.86
C SER A 132 1.69 -5.05 -12.67
N VAL A 133 0.67 -5.82 -12.28
CA VAL A 133 -0.65 -5.29 -11.95
C VAL A 133 -0.54 -4.31 -10.77
N PHE A 134 0.21 -4.66 -9.73
CA PHE A 134 0.45 -3.77 -8.61
C PHE A 134 1.12 -2.46 -9.05
N LEU A 135 2.21 -2.54 -9.81
CA LEU A 135 2.95 -1.38 -10.30
C LEU A 135 2.06 -0.48 -11.16
N VAL A 136 1.39 -1.06 -12.16
CA VAL A 136 0.55 -0.31 -13.10
C VAL A 136 -0.63 0.34 -12.40
N SER A 137 -1.35 -0.39 -11.54
CA SER A 137 -2.48 0.17 -10.79
C SER A 137 -2.04 1.29 -9.85
N THR A 138 -0.87 1.16 -9.21
CA THR A 138 -0.32 2.21 -8.35
C THR A 138 0.07 3.46 -9.15
N ILE A 139 0.67 3.30 -10.34
CA ILE A 139 0.98 4.43 -11.24
C ILE A 139 -0.32 5.14 -11.63
N PHE A 140 -1.33 4.40 -12.09
CA PHE A 140 -2.62 5.00 -12.46
C PHE A 140 -3.27 5.74 -11.30
N TYR A 141 -3.24 5.16 -10.10
CA TYR A 141 -3.78 5.82 -8.91
C TYR A 141 -3.02 7.11 -8.56
N VAL A 142 -1.68 7.09 -8.60
CA VAL A 142 -0.87 8.30 -8.33
C VAL A 142 -1.11 9.38 -9.39
N ILE A 143 -1.28 9.01 -10.66
CA ILE A 143 -1.69 9.96 -11.70
C ILE A 143 -3.08 10.52 -11.37
N TYR A 144 -4.04 9.66 -11.05
CA TYR A 144 -5.40 10.04 -10.71
C TYR A 144 -5.45 11.01 -9.52
N LEU A 145 -4.65 10.80 -8.48
CA LEU A 145 -4.53 11.72 -7.34
C LEU A 145 -4.11 13.16 -7.71
N ASN A 146 -3.50 13.35 -8.89
CA ASN A 146 -3.08 14.68 -9.36
C ASN A 146 -4.07 15.31 -10.35
N ILE A 147 -4.91 14.52 -11.02
CA ILE A 147 -5.82 15.00 -12.07
C ILE A 147 -7.31 14.76 -11.76
N GLY A 148 -7.62 13.93 -10.76
CA GLY A 148 -8.99 13.45 -10.46
C GLY A 148 -9.89 14.45 -9.74
N GLY A 149 -9.58 15.74 -9.81
CA GLY A 149 -10.37 16.79 -9.16
C GLY A 149 -10.11 16.90 -7.64
N ASN A 150 -10.83 17.81 -7.00
CA ASN A 150 -10.74 18.06 -5.56
C ASN A 150 -12.04 17.66 -4.86
N PRO A 151 -12.08 16.50 -4.19
CA PRO A 151 -13.29 15.99 -3.54
C PRO A 151 -13.77 16.84 -2.34
N ILE A 152 -12.97 17.82 -1.90
CA ILE A 152 -13.32 18.75 -0.82
C ILE A 152 -14.11 19.95 -1.39
N GLU A 153 -13.70 20.43 -2.55
CA GLU A 153 -14.26 21.60 -3.20
C GLU A 153 -15.43 21.26 -4.12
N ASN A 154 -15.42 20.07 -4.73
CA ASN A 154 -16.43 19.63 -5.68
C ASN A 154 -17.01 18.26 -5.27
N GLN A 155 -18.29 18.23 -4.99
CA GLN A 155 -19.00 17.02 -4.57
C GLN A 155 -19.08 15.96 -5.68
N ASP A 156 -19.06 16.37 -6.95
CA ASP A 156 -19.02 15.43 -8.09
C ASP A 156 -17.74 14.61 -8.15
N ASP A 157 -16.63 15.15 -7.60
CA ASP A 157 -15.35 14.47 -7.53
C ASP A 157 -15.27 13.50 -6.35
N LEU A 158 -16.15 13.59 -5.36
CA LEU A 158 -16.09 12.80 -4.13
C LEU A 158 -16.19 11.30 -4.41
N ILE A 159 -17.25 10.88 -5.08
CA ILE A 159 -17.52 9.45 -5.32
C ILE A 159 -16.39 8.77 -6.11
N PRO A 160 -15.93 9.33 -7.25
CA PRO A 160 -14.81 8.75 -7.99
C PRO A 160 -13.53 8.64 -7.16
N ASN A 161 -13.21 9.64 -6.35
CA ASN A 161 -12.01 9.62 -5.49
C ASN A 161 -12.11 8.56 -4.39
N VAL A 162 -13.24 8.43 -3.74
CA VAL A 162 -13.51 7.42 -2.71
C VAL A 162 -13.40 6.01 -3.30
N ILE A 163 -14.01 5.77 -4.45
CA ILE A 163 -13.97 4.47 -5.13
C ILE A 163 -12.54 4.13 -5.58
N ALA A 164 -11.84 5.09 -6.20
CA ALA A 164 -10.47 4.90 -6.63
C ALA A 164 -9.55 4.52 -5.46
N GLN A 165 -9.68 5.18 -4.30
CA GLN A 165 -8.93 4.85 -3.09
C GLN A 165 -9.21 3.41 -2.63
N LYS A 166 -10.48 3.01 -2.56
CA LYS A 166 -10.85 1.66 -2.11
C LYS A 166 -10.34 0.58 -3.05
N ILE A 167 -10.45 0.81 -4.37
CA ILE A 167 -9.93 -0.13 -5.37
C ILE A 167 -8.43 -0.31 -5.23
N ILE A 168 -7.65 0.78 -5.16
CA ILE A 168 -6.19 0.66 -5.09
C ILE A 168 -5.74 -0.01 -3.80
N VAL A 169 -6.36 0.27 -2.67
CA VAL A 169 -6.04 -0.40 -1.39
C VAL A 169 -6.32 -1.90 -1.51
N PHE A 170 -7.48 -2.29 -2.03
CA PHE A 170 -7.85 -3.68 -2.22
C PHE A 170 -6.91 -4.43 -3.17
N VAL A 171 -6.60 -3.84 -4.33
CA VAL A 171 -5.64 -4.39 -5.30
C VAL A 171 -4.25 -4.53 -4.66
N SER A 172 -3.80 -3.53 -3.92
CA SER A 172 -2.51 -3.55 -3.23
C SER A 172 -2.42 -4.69 -2.22
N MET A 173 -3.44 -4.87 -1.38
CA MET A 173 -3.49 -5.95 -0.40
C MET A 173 -3.39 -7.31 -1.05
N ILE A 174 -4.17 -7.57 -2.11
CA ILE A 174 -4.14 -8.83 -2.83
C ILE A 174 -2.78 -9.06 -3.49
N CYS A 175 -2.26 -8.07 -4.21
CA CYS A 175 -0.98 -8.22 -4.92
C CYS A 175 0.19 -8.43 -3.96
N ILE A 176 0.26 -7.69 -2.85
CA ILE A 176 1.31 -7.86 -1.83
C ILE A 176 1.21 -9.26 -1.21
N PHE A 177 0.01 -9.72 -0.87
CA PHE A 177 -0.20 -11.07 -0.36
C PHE A 177 0.26 -12.14 -1.37
N LEU A 178 -0.17 -12.04 -2.62
CA LEU A 178 0.18 -13.02 -3.65
C LEU A 178 1.68 -13.02 -3.99
N VAL A 179 2.35 -11.87 -3.94
CA VAL A 179 3.79 -11.80 -4.25
C VAL A 179 4.65 -12.48 -3.17
N THR A 180 4.13 -12.66 -1.94
CA THR A 180 4.85 -13.42 -0.90
C THR A 180 5.08 -14.88 -1.29
N PHE A 181 4.21 -15.46 -2.11
CA PHE A 181 4.40 -16.82 -2.64
C PHE A 181 5.58 -16.89 -3.62
N ALA A 182 5.86 -15.82 -4.38
CA ALA A 182 7.05 -15.75 -5.23
C ALA A 182 8.33 -15.88 -4.41
N PHE A 183 8.39 -15.23 -3.26
CA PHE A 183 9.54 -15.30 -2.35
C PHE A 183 9.66 -16.68 -1.71
N SER A 184 8.54 -17.29 -1.33
CA SER A 184 8.50 -18.67 -0.83
C SER A 184 9.04 -19.67 -1.87
N ASP A 185 8.60 -19.54 -3.13
CA ASP A 185 9.06 -20.41 -4.21
C ASP A 185 10.55 -20.24 -4.50
N LYS A 186 11.06 -19.02 -4.50
CA LYS A 186 12.49 -18.75 -4.68
C LYS A 186 13.30 -19.34 -3.52
N LEU A 187 12.85 -19.19 -2.28
CA LEU A 187 13.49 -19.79 -1.12
C LEU A 187 13.56 -21.32 -1.20
N ASN A 188 12.49 -21.97 -1.67
CA ASN A 188 12.43 -23.41 -1.86
C ASN A 188 13.36 -23.90 -2.99
N GLN A 189 13.52 -23.10 -4.06
CA GLN A 189 14.51 -23.38 -5.11
C GLN A 189 15.92 -23.33 -4.54
N ASN A 190 16.28 -22.29 -3.77
CA ASN A 190 17.61 -22.16 -3.16
C ASN A 190 17.93 -23.34 -2.23
N LYS A 191 16.98 -23.81 -1.41
CA LYS A 191 17.14 -24.98 -0.55
C LYS A 191 17.43 -26.26 -1.33
N LYS A 192 16.80 -26.46 -2.49
CA LYS A 192 17.06 -27.62 -3.35
C LYS A 192 18.49 -27.66 -3.88
N TYR A 193 19.03 -26.50 -4.26
CA TYR A 193 20.43 -26.41 -4.75
C TYR A 193 21.48 -26.51 -3.65
N ALA A 194 21.15 -26.12 -2.41
CA ALA A 194 22.06 -26.23 -1.27
C ALA A 194 22.14 -27.67 -0.68
N GLY A 195 21.18 -28.53 -0.98
CA GLY A 195 21.13 -29.93 -0.52
C GLY A 195 21.68 -30.97 -1.52
N THR A 196 22.18 -30.52 -2.68
CA THR A 196 22.87 -31.33 -3.70
C THR A 196 24.33 -30.98 -3.74
#